data_4f75ac34c83415407da7e13fd8a39516
#
_entry.id   4f75ac34c83415407da7e13fd8a39516
#
_cell.length_a   1.000
_cell.length_b   1.000
_cell.length_c   1.000
_cell.angle_alpha   90.00
_cell.angle_beta   90.00
_cell.angle_gamma   90.00
#
_symmetry.space_group_name_H-M   'P 1'
#
loop_
_entity.id
_entity.type
_entity.pdbx_description
1 polymer ?
#
loop_
_entity_poly.entity_id
_entity_poly.type
_entity_poly.pdbx_seq_one_letter_code
_entity_poly.pdbx_strand_id
1 'polypeptide(L)' 'AGAVKIYTLSGVKVAEVSNVQDAEYILAPGMYICNGKKFVIK' A
#
# COMPACT_ATOMS: atom_id res chain seq x y z
N ALA A 1 -1.85 -15.09 9.30
CA ALA A 1 -1.88 -14.12 8.21
C ALA A 1 -0.89 -13.01 8.51
N GLY A 2 -0.11 -12.61 7.52
CA GLY A 2 0.87 -11.56 7.67
C GLY A 2 0.30 -10.19 7.37
N ALA A 3 1.08 -9.17 7.71
CA ALA A 3 0.74 -7.81 7.37
C ALA A 3 0.97 -7.56 5.87
N VAL A 4 0.20 -6.65 5.32
CA VAL A 4 0.36 -6.20 3.94
C VAL A 4 1.30 -5.00 3.94
N LYS A 5 2.39 -5.10 3.21
CA LYS A 5 3.39 -4.04 3.12
C LYS A 5 3.16 -3.24 1.85
N ILE A 6 3.15 -1.92 1.99
CA ILE A 6 2.83 -1.02 0.89
C ILE A 6 4.04 -0.13 0.62
N TYR A 7 4.42 -0.04 -0.65
CA TYR A 7 5.59 0.70 -1.10
C TYR A 7 5.20 1.73 -2.13
N THR A 8 6.01 2.78 -2.25
CA THR A 8 5.91 3.71 -3.38
C THR A 8 6.44 3.04 -4.64
N LEU A 9 6.22 3.70 -5.78
CA LEU A 9 6.76 3.20 -7.05
C LEU A 9 8.28 3.15 -7.05
N SER A 10 8.92 3.96 -6.23
CA SER A 10 10.38 3.95 -6.09
C SER A 10 10.91 2.89 -5.15
N GLY A 11 10.01 2.14 -4.49
CA GLY A 11 10.41 1.03 -3.64
C GLY A 11 10.54 1.36 -2.16
N VAL A 12 10.10 2.55 -1.74
CA VAL A 12 10.16 2.95 -0.33
C VAL A 12 8.88 2.48 0.37
N LYS A 13 9.05 1.77 1.48
CA LYS A 13 7.92 1.31 2.28
C LYS A 13 7.25 2.52 2.95
N VAL A 14 5.94 2.65 2.75
CA VAL A 14 5.18 3.76 3.31
C VAL A 14 4.15 3.33 4.34
N ALA A 15 3.76 2.06 4.35
CA ALA A 15 2.76 1.58 5.30
C ALA A 15 2.80 0.08 5.44
N GLU A 16 2.24 -0.40 6.54
CA GLU A 16 2.03 -1.82 6.75
C GLU A 16 0.68 -1.96 7.44
N VAL A 17 -0.22 -2.72 6.83
CA VAL A 17 -1.61 -2.84 7.29
C VAL A 17 -2.03 -4.28 7.34
N SER A 18 -3.12 -4.57 8.06
CA SER A 18 -3.63 -5.93 8.18
C SER A 18 -4.32 -6.40 6.91
N ASN A 19 -4.91 -5.47 6.15
CA ASN A 19 -5.48 -5.80 4.86
C ASN A 19 -5.43 -4.55 3.98
N VAL A 20 -5.60 -4.76 2.66
CA VAL A 20 -5.43 -3.70 1.67
C VAL A 20 -6.45 -2.57 1.86
N GLN A 21 -7.65 -2.87 2.31
CA GLN A 21 -8.67 -1.85 2.49
C GLN A 21 -8.27 -0.81 3.53
N ASP A 22 -7.50 -1.21 4.53
CA ASP A 22 -7.03 -0.27 5.55
C ASP A 22 -6.10 0.78 4.97
N ALA A 23 -5.38 0.45 3.92
CA ALA A 23 -4.47 1.39 3.28
C ALA A 23 -5.20 2.60 2.71
N GLU A 24 -6.44 2.44 2.27
CA GLU A 24 -7.22 3.53 1.71
C GLU A 24 -7.53 4.61 2.74
N TYR A 25 -7.49 4.27 4.02
CA TYR A 25 -7.78 5.23 5.09
C TYR A 25 -6.54 5.99 5.55
N ILE A 26 -5.36 5.41 5.36
CA ILE A 26 -4.14 5.99 5.93
C ILE A 26 -3.21 6.59 4.89
N LEU A 27 -3.38 6.26 3.60
CA LEU A 27 -2.52 6.75 2.54
C LEU A 27 -3.23 7.81 1.69
N ALA A 28 -2.45 8.79 1.24
CA ALA A 28 -2.95 9.80 0.30
C ALA A 28 -3.25 9.15 -1.05
N PRO A 29 -4.17 9.74 -1.83
CA PRO A 29 -4.43 9.22 -3.18
C PRO A 29 -3.17 9.17 -4.01
N GLY A 30 -3.02 8.11 -4.78
CA GLY A 30 -1.85 7.92 -5.62
C GLY A 30 -1.63 6.46 -5.98
N MET A 31 -0.51 6.20 -6.62
CA MET A 31 -0.14 4.85 -7.04
C MET A 31 0.87 4.25 -6.07
N TYR A 32 0.63 3.01 -5.71
CA TYR A 32 1.47 2.30 -4.76
C TYR A 32 1.74 0.88 -5.24
N ILE A 33 2.68 0.21 -4.59
CA ILE A 33 2.99 -1.20 -4.85
C ILE A 33 2.63 -1.97 -3.58
N CYS A 34 1.83 -3.00 -3.75
CA CYS A 34 1.43 -3.87 -2.66
C CYS A 34 1.65 -5.31 -3.12
N ASN A 35 2.48 -6.05 -2.38
CA ASN A 35 2.72 -7.46 -2.68
C ASN A 35 3.27 -7.67 -4.11
N GLY A 36 4.07 -6.72 -4.59
CA GLY A 36 4.63 -6.79 -5.93
C GLY A 36 3.67 -6.38 -7.05
N LYS A 37 2.50 -5.87 -6.70
CA LYS A 37 1.49 -5.46 -7.68
C LYS A 37 1.15 -4.00 -7.48
N LYS A 38 0.91 -3.31 -8.58
CA LYS A 38 0.45 -1.92 -8.53
C LYS A 38 -0.98 -1.86 -8.02
N PHE A 39 -1.26 -0.85 -7.19
CA PHE A 39 -2.64 -0.53 -6.88
C PHE A 39 -2.78 0.98 -6.72
N VAL A 40 -4.01 1.45 -6.89
CA VAL A 40 -4.31 2.87 -6.90
C VAL A 40 -5.26 3.20 -5.77
N ILE A 41 -4.94 4.27 -5.03
CA ILE A 41 -5.84 4.85 -4.04
C ILE A 41 -6.42 6.11 -4.65
N LYS A 42 -7.72 6.15 -4.75
CA LYS A 42 -8.43 7.27 -5.38
C LYS A 42 -8.80 8.38 -4.42
#